data_f44592d6bbc800bc83ce6b9000d285a4
#
_entry.id   f44592d6bbc800bc83ce6b9000d285a4
#
_cell.length_a   1.000
_cell.length_b   1.000
_cell.length_c   1.000
_cell.angle_alpha   90.00
_cell.angle_beta   90.00
_cell.angle_gamma   90.00
#
_symmetry.space_group_name_H-M   'P 1'
#
loop_
_entity.id
_entity.type
_entity.pdbx_description
1 polymer ?
#
loop_
_entity_poly.entity_id
_entity_poly.type
_entity_poly.pdbx_seq_one_letter_code
_entity_poly.pdbx_strand_id
1 'polypeptide(L)'
;METNPTENHKNIAAAIHLSTFAKFFFPFGNFILPLILWSTNKEKEFVNEHGRQAINFQLSILLYSIVIGLICLPFFVAFASDFVSLVDVIDHHAHEVTFSEIKNLSGYLILFFVAVIFLLGLFVFELYAVITATVHANRGLLYQYPLSISFIKKADSISETTSEIENESNLENKTGDVL
;
A
#
# COMPACT_ATOMS: atom_id res chain seq x y z
N MET A 1 3.44 -23.47 -18.04
CA MET A 1 3.37 -22.06 -18.46
C MET A 1 2.24 -21.93 -19.46
N GLU A 2 1.15 -21.24 -19.10
CA GLU A 2 0.11 -20.87 -20.07
C GLU A 2 0.74 -19.85 -21.04
N THR A 3 1.09 -20.30 -22.22
CA THR A 3 1.91 -19.56 -23.18
C THR A 3 1.18 -18.38 -23.84
N ASN A 4 -0.14 -18.26 -23.67
CA ASN A 4 -0.92 -17.11 -24.11
C ASN A 4 -2.22 -16.97 -23.30
N PRO A 5 -2.37 -15.91 -22.48
CA PRO A 5 -3.62 -15.69 -21.77
C PRO A 5 -4.75 -15.40 -22.76
N THR A 6 -5.90 -16.06 -22.55
CA THR A 6 -7.09 -15.81 -23.36
C THR A 6 -7.60 -14.39 -23.16
N GLU A 7 -8.41 -13.87 -24.10
CA GLU A 7 -9.02 -12.53 -23.96
C GLU A 7 -9.83 -12.40 -22.65
N ASN A 8 -10.49 -13.47 -22.22
CA ASN A 8 -11.19 -13.49 -20.94
C ASN A 8 -10.24 -13.32 -19.75
N HIS A 9 -9.07 -13.97 -19.76
CA HIS A 9 -8.07 -13.84 -18.69
C HIS A 9 -7.51 -12.41 -18.63
N LYS A 10 -7.25 -11.79 -19.77
CA LYS A 10 -6.79 -10.40 -19.87
C LYS A 10 -7.82 -9.42 -19.30
N ASN A 11 -9.11 -9.61 -19.68
CA ASN A 11 -10.18 -8.76 -19.20
C ASN A 11 -10.38 -8.88 -17.68
N ILE A 12 -10.32 -10.10 -17.12
CA ILE A 12 -10.43 -10.31 -15.68
C ILE A 12 -9.24 -9.69 -14.95
N ALA A 13 -8.02 -9.88 -15.44
CA ALA A 13 -6.82 -9.28 -14.85
C ALA A 13 -6.87 -7.75 -14.90
N ALA A 14 -7.29 -7.16 -16.02
CA ALA A 14 -7.50 -5.72 -16.14
C ALA A 14 -8.60 -5.22 -15.17
N ALA A 15 -9.71 -5.97 -15.04
CA ALA A 15 -10.79 -5.65 -14.11
C ALA A 15 -10.33 -5.70 -12.64
N ILE A 16 -9.44 -6.62 -12.27
CA ILE A 16 -8.86 -6.68 -10.94
C ILE A 16 -8.14 -5.36 -10.61
N HIS A 17 -7.30 -4.86 -11.51
CA HIS A 17 -6.60 -3.59 -11.28
C HIS A 17 -7.58 -2.42 -11.21
N LEU A 18 -8.51 -2.28 -12.16
CA LEU A 18 -9.50 -1.20 -12.16
C LEU A 18 -10.42 -1.24 -10.94
N SER A 19 -10.73 -2.42 -10.44
CA SER A 19 -11.62 -2.58 -9.27
C SER A 19 -11.04 -1.97 -7.99
N THR A 20 -9.72 -1.69 -7.93
CA THR A 20 -9.10 -0.97 -6.81
C THR A 20 -9.67 0.44 -6.65
N PHE A 21 -10.21 1.05 -7.71
CA PHE A 21 -10.87 2.35 -7.64
C PHE A 21 -12.25 2.31 -6.96
N ALA A 22 -12.75 1.14 -6.60
CA ALA A 22 -13.98 1.01 -5.81
C ALA A 22 -13.91 1.67 -4.43
N LYS A 23 -12.71 2.00 -3.94
CA LYS A 23 -12.50 2.80 -2.72
C LYS A 23 -13.20 4.17 -2.77
N PHE A 24 -13.46 4.72 -3.95
CA PHE A 24 -14.18 5.99 -4.11
C PHE A 24 -15.69 5.86 -3.91
N PHE A 25 -16.23 4.64 -3.93
CA PHE A 25 -17.65 4.36 -3.79
C PHE A 25 -18.00 3.82 -2.40
N PHE A 26 -17.11 3.03 -1.80
CA PHE A 26 -17.28 2.48 -0.45
C PHE A 26 -15.94 2.16 0.22
N PRO A 27 -15.88 2.21 1.57
CA PRO A 27 -14.64 1.95 2.31
C PRO A 27 -14.15 0.52 2.04
N PHE A 28 -12.83 0.36 1.94
CA PHE A 28 -12.16 -0.90 1.63
C PHE A 28 -12.51 -1.50 0.25
N GLY A 29 -13.20 -0.78 -0.63
CA GLY A 29 -13.53 -1.23 -1.97
C GLY A 29 -12.32 -1.65 -2.79
N ASN A 30 -11.16 -1.01 -2.58
CA ASN A 30 -9.88 -1.34 -3.20
C ASN A 30 -9.31 -2.71 -2.80
N PHE A 31 -9.85 -3.35 -1.77
CA PHE A 31 -9.52 -4.73 -1.38
C PHE A 31 -10.65 -5.69 -1.72
N ILE A 32 -11.88 -5.34 -1.38
CA ILE A 32 -13.04 -6.25 -1.49
C ILE A 32 -13.25 -6.68 -2.94
N LEU A 33 -13.36 -5.75 -3.89
CA LEU A 33 -13.64 -6.10 -5.29
C LEU A 33 -12.47 -6.84 -5.96
N PRO A 34 -11.19 -6.40 -5.84
CA PRO A 34 -10.08 -7.17 -6.38
C PRO A 34 -9.98 -8.57 -5.78
N LEU A 35 -10.22 -8.74 -4.47
CA LEU A 35 -10.20 -10.04 -3.80
C LEU A 35 -11.30 -10.97 -4.32
N ILE A 36 -12.51 -10.48 -4.53
CA ILE A 36 -13.61 -11.27 -5.09
C ILE A 36 -13.24 -11.73 -6.50
N LEU A 37 -12.82 -10.82 -7.38
CA LEU A 37 -12.43 -11.15 -8.74
C LEU A 37 -11.25 -12.13 -8.79
N TRP A 38 -10.27 -11.94 -7.93
CA TRP A 38 -9.12 -12.82 -7.83
C TRP A 38 -9.50 -14.20 -7.29
N SER A 39 -10.22 -14.27 -6.16
CA SER A 39 -10.56 -15.55 -5.50
C SER A 39 -11.38 -16.49 -6.41
N THR A 40 -12.25 -15.93 -7.24
CA THR A 40 -13.08 -16.68 -8.19
C THR A 40 -12.32 -17.13 -9.44
N ASN A 41 -11.10 -16.63 -9.68
CA ASN A 41 -10.32 -16.90 -10.88
C ASN A 41 -8.86 -17.29 -10.59
N LYS A 42 -8.50 -17.55 -9.33
CA LYS A 42 -7.11 -17.81 -8.89
C LYS A 42 -6.47 -19.06 -9.50
N GLU A 43 -7.25 -19.97 -10.03
CA GLU A 43 -6.77 -21.19 -10.72
C GLU A 43 -6.03 -20.87 -12.03
N LYS A 44 -6.25 -19.69 -12.59
CA LYS A 44 -5.60 -19.23 -13.81
C LYS A 44 -4.34 -18.46 -13.44
N GLU A 45 -3.17 -19.02 -13.78
CA GLU A 45 -1.86 -18.47 -13.35
C GLU A 45 -1.71 -16.98 -13.68
N PHE A 46 -2.10 -16.56 -14.90
CA PHE A 46 -2.05 -15.16 -15.31
C PHE A 46 -2.90 -14.25 -14.43
N VAL A 47 -4.14 -14.64 -14.15
CA VAL A 47 -5.07 -13.87 -13.30
C VAL A 47 -4.61 -13.89 -11.85
N ASN A 48 -4.09 -15.03 -11.38
CA ASN A 48 -3.56 -15.17 -10.03
C ASN A 48 -2.37 -14.23 -9.77
N GLU A 49 -1.46 -14.13 -10.73
CA GLU A 49 -0.32 -13.21 -10.63
C GLU A 49 -0.78 -11.74 -10.55
N HIS A 50 -1.71 -11.32 -11.43
CA HIS A 50 -2.25 -9.96 -11.40
C HIS A 50 -3.01 -9.67 -10.11
N GLY A 51 -3.80 -10.61 -9.61
CA GLY A 51 -4.52 -10.47 -8.34
C GLY A 51 -3.58 -10.28 -7.16
N ARG A 52 -2.55 -11.11 -7.07
CA ARG A 52 -1.50 -11.02 -6.05
C ARG A 52 -0.78 -9.67 -6.10
N GLN A 53 -0.40 -9.22 -7.29
CA GLN A 53 0.26 -7.93 -7.50
C GLN A 53 -0.64 -6.75 -7.10
N ALA A 54 -1.91 -6.78 -7.48
CA ALA A 54 -2.86 -5.73 -7.14
C ALA A 54 -3.05 -5.60 -5.62
N ILE A 55 -3.24 -6.72 -4.90
CA ILE A 55 -3.43 -6.70 -3.45
C ILE A 55 -2.14 -6.28 -2.73
N ASN A 56 -0.98 -6.80 -3.13
CA ASN A 56 0.30 -6.39 -2.55
C ASN A 56 0.53 -4.89 -2.69
N PHE A 57 0.21 -4.33 -3.84
CA PHE A 57 0.31 -2.89 -4.08
C PHE A 57 -0.63 -2.08 -3.19
N GLN A 58 -1.90 -2.48 -3.06
CA GLN A 58 -2.86 -1.78 -2.20
C GLN A 58 -2.47 -1.84 -0.72
N LEU A 59 -1.93 -2.98 -0.26
CA LEU A 59 -1.38 -3.12 1.09
C LEU A 59 -0.17 -2.20 1.31
N SER A 60 0.69 -2.05 0.30
CA SER A 60 1.85 -1.16 0.36
C SER A 60 1.43 0.30 0.46
N ILE A 61 0.48 0.74 -0.36
CA ILE A 61 -0.08 2.11 -0.29
C ILE A 61 -0.72 2.37 1.07
N LEU A 62 -1.49 1.40 1.60
CA LEU A 62 -2.07 1.49 2.93
C LEU A 62 -0.98 1.64 4.01
N LEU A 63 0.06 0.81 3.96
CA LEU A 63 1.19 0.87 4.89
C LEU A 63 1.87 2.24 4.84
N TYR A 64 2.19 2.75 3.65
CA TYR A 64 2.81 4.08 3.49
C TYR A 64 1.93 5.19 4.05
N SER A 65 0.62 5.13 3.80
CA SER A 65 -0.33 6.10 4.33
C SER A 65 -0.40 6.05 5.87
N ILE A 66 -0.39 4.87 6.46
CA ILE A 66 -0.35 4.67 7.93
C ILE A 66 0.95 5.23 8.51
N VAL A 67 2.10 4.96 7.90
CA VAL A 67 3.40 5.47 8.38
C VAL A 67 3.42 6.99 8.36
N ILE A 68 2.95 7.62 7.28
CA ILE A 68 2.82 9.08 7.20
C ILE A 68 1.90 9.60 8.30
N GLY A 69 0.73 8.97 8.49
CA GLY A 69 -0.22 9.34 9.53
C GLY A 69 0.37 9.23 10.94
N LEU A 70 1.10 8.16 11.24
CA LEU A 70 1.76 7.97 12.54
C LEU A 70 2.86 9.00 12.79
N ILE A 71 3.62 9.39 11.77
CA ILE A 71 4.62 10.45 11.88
C ILE A 71 3.95 11.81 12.14
N CYS A 72 2.82 12.06 11.51
CA CYS A 72 2.08 13.34 11.67
C CYS A 72 1.27 13.40 12.98
N LEU A 73 0.92 12.27 13.60
CA LEU A 73 0.07 12.19 14.77
C LEU A 73 0.55 13.05 15.97
N PRO A 74 1.81 12.96 16.42
CA PRO A 74 2.31 13.77 17.55
C PRO A 74 2.22 15.27 17.26
N PHE A 75 2.50 15.68 16.03
CA PHE A 75 2.39 17.07 15.60
C PHE A 75 0.95 17.55 15.55
N PHE A 76 0.02 16.69 15.15
CA PHE A 76 -1.41 17.01 15.18
C PHE A 76 -1.92 17.20 16.61
N VAL A 77 -1.48 16.36 17.55
CA VAL A 77 -1.84 16.48 18.97
C VAL A 77 -1.27 17.77 19.56
N ALA A 78 0.00 18.10 19.28
CA ALA A 78 0.61 19.35 19.71
C ALA A 78 -0.09 20.58 19.12
N PHE A 79 -0.40 20.56 17.82
CA PHE A 79 -1.20 21.60 17.17
C PHE A 79 -2.56 21.80 17.83
N ALA A 80 -3.29 20.72 18.12
CA ALA A 80 -4.59 20.80 18.76
C ALA A 80 -4.50 21.44 20.15
N SER A 81 -3.46 21.11 20.92
CA SER A 81 -3.20 21.70 22.24
C SER A 81 -2.93 23.20 22.14
N ASP A 82 -2.02 23.61 21.26
CA ASP A 82 -1.65 25.01 21.06
C ASP A 82 -2.82 25.83 20.50
N PHE A 83 -3.64 25.21 19.62
CA PHE A 83 -4.84 25.85 19.06
C PHE A 83 -5.90 26.11 20.14
N VAL A 84 -6.15 25.15 21.04
CA VAL A 84 -7.08 25.31 22.15
C VAL A 84 -6.61 26.42 23.08
N SER A 85 -5.30 26.46 23.40
CA SER A 85 -4.71 27.53 24.23
C SER A 85 -4.86 28.91 23.57
N LEU A 86 -4.64 29.01 22.27
CA LEU A 86 -4.82 30.26 21.51
C LEU A 86 -6.26 30.75 21.54
N VAL A 87 -7.23 29.84 21.36
CA VAL A 87 -8.67 30.18 21.44
C VAL A 87 -9.04 30.71 22.84
N ASP A 88 -8.52 30.08 23.90
CA ASP A 88 -8.76 30.52 25.28
C ASP A 88 -8.19 31.92 25.55
N VAL A 89 -6.98 32.19 25.06
CA VAL A 89 -6.34 33.53 25.15
C VAL A 89 -7.16 34.59 24.40
N ILE A 90 -7.68 34.30 23.21
CA ILE A 90 -8.49 35.24 22.42
C ILE A 90 -9.82 35.53 23.12
N ASP A 91 -10.46 34.54 23.74
CA ASP A 91 -11.73 34.69 24.42
C ASP A 91 -11.62 35.50 25.73
N HIS A 92 -10.52 35.32 26.48
CA HIS A 92 -10.35 35.93 27.79
C HIS A 92 -9.46 37.18 27.82
N HIS A 93 -8.50 37.32 26.89
CA HIS A 93 -7.46 38.36 26.86
C HIS A 93 -7.10 38.82 25.44
N ALA A 94 -8.05 39.40 24.73
CA ALA A 94 -7.94 39.77 23.30
C ALA A 94 -6.70 40.66 22.89
N HIS A 95 -5.82 41.04 23.81
CA HIS A 95 -4.70 41.94 23.56
C HIS A 95 -3.30 41.34 23.70
N GLU A 96 -3.13 40.04 24.08
CA GLU A 96 -1.80 39.49 24.36
C GLU A 96 -1.49 38.19 23.59
N VAL A 97 -1.81 38.15 22.31
CA VAL A 97 -1.33 37.01 21.46
C VAL A 97 0.17 37.17 21.25
N THR A 98 0.96 36.26 21.80
CA THR A 98 2.42 36.29 21.73
C THR A 98 2.92 35.85 20.35
N PHE A 99 3.94 36.52 19.83
CA PHE A 99 4.57 36.15 18.53
C PHE A 99 5.04 34.69 18.46
N SER A 100 5.39 34.09 19.62
CA SER A 100 5.78 32.66 19.70
C SER A 100 4.64 31.73 19.40
N GLU A 101 3.40 32.04 19.76
CA GLU A 101 2.21 31.22 19.48
C GLU A 101 1.89 31.20 17.98
N ILE A 102 2.00 32.37 17.33
CA ILE A 102 1.82 32.48 15.87
C ILE A 102 2.94 31.72 15.13
N LYS A 103 4.17 31.75 15.63
CA LYS A 103 5.30 31.03 15.03
C LYS A 103 5.12 29.51 15.13
N ASN A 104 4.69 28.99 16.27
CA ASN A 104 4.42 27.57 16.45
C ASN A 104 3.28 27.10 15.52
N LEU A 105 2.19 27.86 15.46
CA LEU A 105 1.07 27.58 14.57
C LEU A 105 1.50 27.52 13.11
N SER A 106 2.38 28.42 12.66
CA SER A 106 2.91 28.41 11.28
C SER A 106 3.76 27.17 10.99
N GLY A 107 4.53 26.68 11.97
CA GLY A 107 5.31 25.44 11.84
C GLY A 107 4.42 24.21 11.61
N TYR A 108 3.33 24.07 12.36
CA TYR A 108 2.37 22.97 12.17
C TYR A 108 1.67 23.06 10.81
N LEU A 109 1.35 24.27 10.35
CA LEU A 109 0.72 24.48 9.06
C LEU A 109 1.65 24.04 7.90
N ILE A 110 2.92 24.35 7.97
CA ILE A 110 3.93 23.91 6.99
C ILE A 110 4.01 22.38 6.97
N LEU A 111 4.10 21.74 8.14
CA LEU A 111 4.13 20.28 8.25
C LEU A 111 2.87 19.64 7.67
N PHE A 112 1.70 20.21 7.94
CA PHE A 112 0.42 19.75 7.37
C PHE A 112 0.45 19.82 5.84
N PHE A 113 0.88 20.92 5.24
CA PHE A 113 1.01 21.03 3.79
C PHE A 113 2.00 20.03 3.20
N VAL A 114 3.13 19.80 3.86
CA VAL A 114 4.11 18.78 3.44
C VAL A 114 3.47 17.40 3.44
N ALA A 115 2.74 17.02 4.50
CA ALA A 115 2.03 15.75 4.58
C ALA A 115 0.98 15.60 3.48
N VAL A 116 0.21 16.65 3.22
CA VAL A 116 -0.80 16.67 2.14
C VAL A 116 -0.14 16.49 0.77
N ILE A 117 0.99 17.14 0.51
CA ILE A 117 1.74 16.97 -0.75
C ILE A 117 2.23 15.54 -0.91
N PHE A 118 2.74 14.90 0.14
CA PHE A 118 3.15 13.49 0.11
C PHE A 118 1.96 12.55 -0.16
N LEU A 119 0.84 12.74 0.52
CA LEU A 119 -0.36 11.94 0.30
C LEU A 119 -0.94 12.13 -1.10
N LEU A 120 -0.93 13.36 -1.62
CA LEU A 120 -1.34 13.65 -2.98
C LEU A 120 -0.39 13.00 -4.00
N GLY A 121 0.91 13.03 -3.72
CA GLY A 121 1.92 12.34 -4.54
C GLY A 121 1.68 10.82 -4.58
N LEU A 122 1.42 10.19 -3.44
CA LEU A 122 1.03 8.77 -3.37
C LEU A 122 -0.26 8.48 -4.15
N PHE A 123 -1.23 9.36 -4.05
CA PHE A 123 -2.50 9.23 -4.78
C PHE A 123 -2.30 9.28 -6.29
N VAL A 124 -1.55 10.27 -6.79
CA VAL A 124 -1.23 10.38 -8.22
C VAL A 124 -0.40 9.18 -8.70
N PHE A 125 0.57 8.76 -7.90
CA PHE A 125 1.37 7.57 -8.16
C PHE A 125 0.51 6.31 -8.26
N GLU A 126 -0.44 6.12 -7.34
CA GLU A 126 -1.38 5.00 -7.37
C GLU A 126 -2.24 5.01 -8.63
N LEU A 127 -2.80 6.17 -9.02
CA LEU A 127 -3.57 6.30 -10.27
C LEU A 127 -2.74 5.87 -11.48
N TYR A 128 -1.53 6.38 -11.60
CA TYR A 128 -0.62 6.04 -12.69
C TYR A 128 -0.30 4.54 -12.72
N ALA A 129 0.06 3.98 -11.57
CA ALA A 129 0.46 2.58 -11.45
C ALA A 129 -0.69 1.62 -11.78
N VAL A 130 -1.91 1.89 -11.29
CA VAL A 130 -3.11 1.08 -11.56
C VAL A 130 -3.49 1.14 -13.04
N ILE A 131 -3.49 2.33 -13.66
CA ILE A 131 -3.78 2.46 -15.08
C ILE A 131 -2.75 1.71 -15.92
N THR A 132 -1.47 1.85 -15.59
CA THR A 132 -0.39 1.15 -16.30
C THR A 132 -0.52 -0.37 -16.16
N ALA A 133 -0.80 -0.88 -14.96
CA ALA A 133 -1.05 -2.30 -14.72
C ALA A 133 -2.23 -2.83 -15.53
N THR A 134 -3.33 -2.06 -15.58
CA THR A 134 -4.53 -2.39 -16.37
C THR A 134 -4.20 -2.53 -17.86
N VAL A 135 -3.42 -1.60 -18.40
CA VAL A 135 -3.00 -1.63 -19.82
C VAL A 135 -2.11 -2.84 -20.10
N HIS A 136 -1.17 -3.18 -19.20
CA HIS A 136 -0.33 -4.38 -19.34
C HIS A 136 -1.16 -5.65 -19.29
N ALA A 137 -2.07 -5.77 -18.33
CA ALA A 137 -2.98 -6.91 -18.21
C ALA A 137 -3.81 -7.10 -19.50
N ASN A 138 -4.36 -6.03 -20.05
CA ASN A 138 -5.14 -6.09 -21.29
C ASN A 138 -4.30 -6.51 -22.51
N ARG A 139 -3.00 -6.22 -22.51
CA ARG A 139 -2.05 -6.68 -23.53
C ARG A 139 -1.56 -8.12 -23.32
N GLY A 140 -1.97 -8.77 -22.25
CA GLY A 140 -1.50 -10.12 -21.87
C GLY A 140 -0.09 -10.14 -21.29
N LEU A 141 0.39 -9.00 -20.78
CA LEU A 141 1.72 -8.83 -20.20
C LEU A 141 1.61 -8.79 -18.68
N LEU A 142 2.49 -9.48 -17.99
CA LEU A 142 2.64 -9.34 -16.54
C LEU A 142 3.16 -7.95 -16.19
N TYR A 143 2.68 -7.42 -15.08
CA TYR A 143 3.10 -6.12 -14.55
C TYR A 143 3.51 -6.27 -13.09
N GLN A 144 4.68 -5.75 -12.76
CA GLN A 144 5.14 -5.65 -11.39
C GLN A 144 5.07 -4.21 -10.93
N TYR A 145 4.29 -3.96 -9.88
CA TYR A 145 4.14 -2.62 -9.34
C TYR A 145 5.44 -2.12 -8.72
N PRO A 146 5.90 -0.91 -9.09
CA PRO A 146 7.01 -0.27 -8.39
C PRO A 146 6.61 0.04 -6.94
N LEU A 147 7.57 -0.02 -6.02
CA LEU A 147 7.37 0.24 -4.59
C LEU A 147 6.34 -0.70 -3.92
N SER A 148 6.00 -1.82 -4.54
CA SER A 148 5.13 -2.84 -3.93
C SER A 148 5.94 -3.77 -3.04
N ILE A 149 5.47 -3.96 -1.80
CA ILE A 149 6.00 -4.92 -0.86
C ILE A 149 5.27 -6.24 -1.06
N SER A 150 6.02 -7.35 -1.16
CA SER A 150 5.46 -8.69 -1.38
C SER A 150 4.95 -9.29 -0.07
N PHE A 151 3.74 -8.91 0.36
CA PHE A 151 3.06 -9.52 1.51
C PHE A 151 2.58 -10.94 1.19
N ILE A 152 2.04 -11.11 -0.02
CA ILE A 152 1.56 -12.39 -0.53
C ILE A 152 2.61 -12.89 -1.52
N LYS A 153 3.32 -13.96 -1.15
CA LYS A 153 4.35 -14.58 -2.00
C LYS A 153 3.73 -15.58 -2.99
N LYS A 154 4.45 -15.88 -4.05
CA LYS A 154 4.07 -16.96 -4.97
C LYS A 154 4.27 -18.32 -4.27
N ALA A 155 3.38 -19.28 -4.49
CA ALA A 155 3.45 -20.60 -3.85
C ALA A 155 4.75 -21.35 -4.18
N ASP A 156 5.27 -21.17 -5.39
CA ASP A 156 6.51 -21.83 -5.85
C ASP A 156 7.76 -21.39 -5.05
N SER A 157 7.79 -20.10 -4.61
CA SER A 157 8.90 -19.59 -3.80
C SER A 157 8.91 -20.15 -2.37
N ILE A 158 7.77 -20.63 -1.89
CA ILE A 158 7.66 -21.26 -0.57
C ILE A 158 8.20 -22.71 -0.65
N SER A 159 7.92 -23.42 -1.73
CA SER A 159 8.41 -24.79 -1.93
C SER A 159 9.94 -24.84 -2.14
N GLU A 160 10.53 -23.88 -2.84
CA GLU A 160 11.97 -23.77 -2.99
C GLU A 160 12.66 -23.48 -1.66
N THR A 161 12.18 -22.51 -0.88
CA THR A 161 12.76 -22.18 0.43
C THR A 161 12.62 -23.35 1.41
N THR A 162 11.51 -24.09 1.38
CA THR A 162 11.31 -25.25 2.26
C THR A 162 12.26 -26.40 1.87
N SER A 163 12.47 -26.64 0.57
CA SER A 163 13.40 -27.67 0.10
C SER A 163 14.88 -27.31 0.36
N GLU A 164 15.24 -26.05 0.37
CA GLU A 164 16.57 -25.56 0.76
C GLU A 164 16.82 -25.79 2.26
N ILE A 165 15.87 -25.42 3.13
CA ILE A 165 15.96 -25.63 4.57
C ILE A 165 16.02 -27.13 4.91
N GLU A 166 15.24 -27.95 4.22
CA GLU A 166 15.24 -29.41 4.43
C GLU A 166 16.55 -30.04 3.98
N ASN A 167 17.15 -29.56 2.91
CA ASN A 167 18.48 -29.98 2.45
C ASN A 167 19.60 -29.56 3.40
N GLU A 168 19.57 -28.32 3.93
CA GLU A 168 20.54 -27.86 4.93
C GLU A 168 20.45 -28.67 6.23
N SER A 169 19.24 -28.93 6.73
CA SER A 169 19.04 -29.74 7.94
C SER A 169 19.50 -31.20 7.77
N ASN A 170 19.34 -31.76 6.58
CA ASN A 170 19.83 -33.10 6.24
C ASN A 170 21.36 -33.17 6.12
N LEU A 171 22.01 -32.09 5.68
CA LEU A 171 23.46 -31.96 5.64
C LEU A 171 24.07 -31.82 7.03
N GLU A 172 23.46 -31.04 7.94
CA GLU A 172 23.91 -30.91 9.33
C GLU A 172 23.79 -32.24 10.10
N ASN A 173 22.70 -32.97 9.91
CA ASN A 173 22.54 -34.29 10.54
C ASN A 173 23.58 -35.31 10.04
N LYS A 174 23.98 -35.24 8.77
CA LYS A 174 24.96 -36.16 8.18
C LYS A 174 26.40 -35.87 8.61
N THR A 175 26.69 -34.61 8.99
CA THR A 175 28.01 -34.22 9.53
C THR A 175 28.10 -34.46 11.03
N GLY A 176 26.98 -34.50 11.77
CA GLY A 176 26.94 -34.83 13.19
C GLY A 176 27.17 -36.31 13.51
N ASP A 177 26.90 -37.22 12.59
CA ASP A 177 27.05 -38.68 12.78
C ASP A 177 28.45 -39.20 12.45
N VAL A 178 29.43 -38.32 12.10
CA VAL A 178 30.80 -38.69 11.70
C VAL A 178 31.85 -38.31 12.78
N LEU A 179 31.42 -37.83 13.94
CA LEU A 179 32.31 -37.54 15.09
C LEU A 179 32.00 -38.49 16.26
#